data_fe56d6c6f6b9a41c73dd72ceff9ab012
#
_entry.id   fe56d6c6f6b9a41c73dd72ceff9ab012
#
_cell.length_a   1.000
_cell.length_b   1.000
_cell.length_c   1.000
_cell.angle_alpha   90.00
_cell.angle_beta   90.00
_cell.angle_gamma   90.00
#
_symmetry.space_group_name_H-M   'P 1'
#
loop_
_entity.id
_entity.type
_entity.pdbx_description
1 polymer ?
#
loop_
_entity_poly.entity_id
_entity_poly.type
_entity_poly.pdbx_seq_one_letter_code
_entity_poly.pdbx_strand_id
1 'polypeptide(L)'
;MEVEVIKANNPFDESAKIRKTDRLRVAAYCRVSTDDEDQIKSYNSMVKYYTELIKNNNQWVFAGVYADKAITGTKVDKREDFQRLIQDCMDGKIDMVIAKSLPRFARNTLDTLKYVRMLKEKGIAVYFEVEKINTMKDGEFLITILSSVAQQEVENTSAYVKKGLKMKMKRGELVGFQGCLGYDYDVATKSLSINAKGAETVRYIFDRYVAGAGSTMIARELNEQGITTIKGNPWTTSSVMGIINNEKYKGDILLGKTFTVDPISKRRLENLGEEDRFY
;
A
#
# COMPACT_ATOMS: atom_id res chain seq x y z
N MET A 1 47.17 37.91 27.48
CA MET A 1 45.78 37.48 27.47
C MET A 1 45.75 36.17 26.72
N GLU A 2 45.70 35.05 27.43
CA GLU A 2 45.49 33.73 26.78
C GLU A 2 44.00 33.53 26.52
N VAL A 3 43.66 33.22 25.30
CA VAL A 3 42.29 32.95 24.91
C VAL A 3 42.07 31.44 24.96
N GLU A 4 41.28 31.00 25.92
CA GLU A 4 40.87 29.59 26.01
C GLU A 4 39.67 29.37 25.08
N VAL A 5 39.88 28.52 24.05
CA VAL A 5 38.80 28.20 23.08
C VAL A 5 38.02 27.00 23.62
N ILE A 6 36.84 27.25 24.14
CA ILE A 6 35.87 26.19 24.47
C ILE A 6 35.23 25.73 23.14
N LYS A 7 35.59 24.53 22.71
CA LYS A 7 35.00 23.90 21.51
C LYS A 7 33.53 23.68 21.71
N ALA A 8 32.72 24.13 20.77
CA ALA A 8 31.29 23.89 20.75
C ALA A 8 31.00 22.39 20.76
N ASN A 9 30.15 21.95 21.67
CA ASN A 9 29.66 20.57 21.72
C ASN A 9 28.60 20.45 20.62
N ASN A 10 28.98 20.02 19.42
CA ASN A 10 28.07 19.87 18.32
C ASN A 10 27.23 18.59 18.54
N PRO A 11 25.93 18.68 18.83
CA PRO A 11 25.07 17.52 19.06
C PRO A 11 24.92 16.63 17.81
N PHE A 12 25.38 17.09 16.65
CA PHE A 12 25.39 16.36 15.38
C PHE A 12 26.76 15.77 15.03
N ASP A 13 27.77 15.91 15.91
CA ASP A 13 29.03 15.23 15.72
C ASP A 13 28.89 13.74 16.05
N GLU A 14 28.73 12.92 14.99
CA GLU A 14 28.56 11.46 15.08
C GLU A 14 29.75 10.79 15.80
N SER A 15 30.95 11.40 15.82
CA SER A 15 32.12 10.91 16.50
C SER A 15 32.02 11.05 18.03
N ALA A 16 31.19 11.96 18.54
CA ALA A 16 31.03 12.20 19.97
C ALA A 16 30.06 11.22 20.67
N LYS A 17 29.19 10.53 19.91
CA LYS A 17 28.18 9.59 20.46
C LYS A 17 28.70 8.16 20.68
N ILE A 18 29.80 7.79 20.07
CA ILE A 18 30.40 6.47 20.27
C ILE A 18 31.49 6.62 21.35
N ARG A 19 31.17 6.27 22.58
CA ARG A 19 32.21 6.09 23.59
C ARG A 19 33.17 5.05 23.04
N LYS A 20 34.44 5.42 22.88
CA LYS A 20 35.52 4.63 22.26
C LYS A 20 35.78 3.25 22.90
N THR A 21 35.00 2.88 23.91
CA THR A 21 35.16 1.66 24.71
C THR A 21 34.06 0.64 24.57
N ASP A 22 32.90 0.99 23.96
CA ASP A 22 31.77 0.06 23.87
C ASP A 22 31.76 -0.64 22.53
N ARG A 23 31.87 -1.96 22.55
CA ARG A 23 31.69 -2.81 21.35
C ARG A 23 30.26 -2.69 20.85
N LEU A 24 30.07 -2.63 19.52
CA LEU A 24 28.73 -2.57 18.92
C LEU A 24 27.97 -3.87 19.17
N ARG A 25 26.76 -3.77 19.69
CA ARG A 25 25.85 -4.92 19.80
C ARG A 25 25.24 -5.20 18.42
N VAL A 26 25.65 -6.32 17.84
CA VAL A 26 25.34 -6.67 16.46
C VAL A 26 24.38 -7.85 16.41
N ALA A 27 23.27 -7.70 15.71
CA ALA A 27 22.33 -8.76 15.38
C ALA A 27 22.35 -9.05 13.89
N ALA A 28 22.01 -10.29 13.51
CA ALA A 28 21.81 -10.63 12.11
C ALA A 28 20.34 -10.92 11.82
N TYR A 29 19.89 -10.54 10.63
CA TYR A 29 18.56 -10.90 10.11
C TYR A 29 18.66 -11.77 8.87
N CYS A 30 17.95 -12.91 8.90
CA CYS A 30 17.93 -13.89 7.83
C CYS A 30 16.50 -14.17 7.37
N ARG A 31 16.32 -14.41 6.07
CA ARG A 31 15.07 -14.92 5.50
C ARG A 31 15.36 -16.13 4.63
N VAL A 32 14.76 -17.26 4.97
CA VAL A 32 14.89 -18.56 4.25
C VAL A 32 13.58 -18.93 3.58
N SER A 33 13.65 -19.44 2.35
CA SER A 33 12.48 -19.97 1.62
C SER A 33 12.10 -21.36 2.12
N THR A 34 10.81 -21.78 2.06
CA THR A 34 10.25 -22.89 2.87
C THR A 34 9.93 -24.18 2.11
N ASP A 35 10.64 -24.58 1.09
CA ASP A 35 10.06 -25.68 0.30
C ASP A 35 10.69 -27.09 0.43
N ASP A 36 11.73 -27.36 1.26
CA ASP A 36 12.27 -28.71 1.43
C ASP A 36 13.11 -28.93 2.70
N GLU A 37 13.36 -30.21 3.07
CA GLU A 37 14.25 -30.64 4.20
C GLU A 37 15.66 -30.05 4.11
N ASP A 38 16.16 -29.77 2.92
CA ASP A 38 17.46 -29.10 2.71
C ASP A 38 17.49 -27.65 3.24
N GLN A 39 16.35 -27.07 3.53
CA GLN A 39 16.25 -25.69 4.02
C GLN A 39 16.39 -25.56 5.53
N ILE A 40 16.06 -26.60 6.29
CA ILE A 40 16.40 -26.63 7.73
C ILE A 40 17.91 -26.64 7.89
N LYS A 41 18.62 -27.37 7.02
CA LYS A 41 20.09 -27.35 6.95
C LYS A 41 20.61 -25.96 6.56
N SER A 42 19.95 -25.29 5.59
CA SER A 42 20.29 -23.94 5.14
C SER A 42 20.03 -22.90 6.24
N TYR A 43 18.92 -23.01 6.99
CA TYR A 43 18.63 -22.17 8.14
C TYR A 43 19.71 -22.29 9.22
N ASN A 44 19.99 -23.51 9.66
CA ASN A 44 21.00 -23.77 10.67
C ASN A 44 22.39 -23.29 10.22
N SER A 45 22.72 -23.47 8.96
CA SER A 45 23.99 -23.03 8.37
C SER A 45 24.09 -21.49 8.38
N MET A 46 23.00 -20.75 8.07
CA MET A 46 22.99 -19.28 8.13
C MET A 46 23.09 -18.77 9.56
N VAL A 47 22.36 -19.37 10.49
CA VAL A 47 22.45 -19.00 11.92
C VAL A 47 23.86 -19.21 12.43
N LYS A 48 24.48 -20.35 12.10
CA LYS A 48 25.88 -20.64 12.46
C LYS A 48 26.83 -19.62 11.83
N TYR A 49 26.70 -19.37 10.53
CA TYR A 49 27.56 -18.41 9.81
C TYR A 49 27.53 -17.01 10.45
N TYR A 50 26.34 -16.44 10.69
CA TYR A 50 26.26 -15.10 11.27
C TYR A 50 26.67 -15.07 12.74
N THR A 51 26.44 -16.16 13.47
CA THR A 51 26.93 -16.26 14.86
C THR A 51 28.46 -16.25 14.89
N GLU A 52 29.11 -17.00 14.01
CA GLU A 52 30.58 -17.05 13.91
C GLU A 52 31.12 -15.71 13.38
N LEU A 53 30.51 -15.13 12.34
CA LEU A 53 30.91 -13.85 11.77
C LEU A 53 30.91 -12.74 12.84
N ILE A 54 29.86 -12.65 13.64
CA ILE A 54 29.76 -11.61 14.67
C ILE A 54 30.73 -11.87 15.84
N LYS A 55 30.82 -13.12 16.29
CA LYS A 55 31.68 -13.48 17.41
C LYS A 55 33.19 -13.37 17.11
N ASN A 56 33.57 -13.58 15.86
CA ASN A 56 34.96 -13.47 15.42
C ASN A 56 35.43 -12.01 15.25
N ASN A 57 34.52 -11.04 15.32
CA ASN A 57 34.88 -9.63 15.24
C ASN A 57 35.05 -9.05 16.65
N ASN A 58 36.28 -8.65 16.98
CA ASN A 58 36.65 -8.14 18.31
C ASN A 58 35.94 -6.80 18.67
N GLN A 59 35.41 -6.10 17.71
CA GLN A 59 34.69 -4.83 17.92
C GLN A 59 33.17 -5.04 18.14
N TRP A 60 32.68 -6.26 18.01
CA TRP A 60 31.28 -6.58 18.09
C TRP A 60 30.92 -7.42 19.32
N VAL A 61 29.68 -7.26 19.78
CA VAL A 61 29.03 -8.10 20.77
C VAL A 61 27.87 -8.77 20.12
N PHE A 62 27.74 -10.08 20.23
CA PHE A 62 26.63 -10.83 19.65
C PHE A 62 25.32 -10.50 20.37
N ALA A 63 24.35 -9.92 19.64
CA ALA A 63 23.02 -9.57 20.15
C ALA A 63 21.92 -10.54 19.72
N GLY A 64 22.21 -11.45 18.77
CA GLY A 64 21.26 -12.47 18.33
C GLY A 64 21.22 -12.67 16.81
N VAL A 65 20.53 -13.74 16.39
CA VAL A 65 20.16 -13.99 15.01
C VAL A 65 18.64 -14.12 14.97
N TYR A 66 17.99 -13.33 14.12
CA TYR A 66 16.56 -13.31 13.88
C TYR A 66 16.30 -13.90 12.51
N ALA A 67 15.42 -14.88 12.42
CA ALA A 67 15.27 -15.59 11.16
C ALA A 67 13.83 -16.01 10.88
N ASP A 68 13.25 -15.41 9.85
CA ASP A 68 11.92 -15.74 9.38
C ASP A 68 11.94 -16.76 8.25
N LYS A 69 10.95 -17.65 8.25
CA LYS A 69 10.69 -18.55 7.12
C LYS A 69 9.86 -17.80 6.07
N ALA A 70 10.33 -17.76 4.83
CA ALA A 70 9.54 -17.20 3.73
C ALA A 70 8.48 -18.23 3.33
N ILE A 71 7.23 -17.99 3.68
CA ILE A 71 6.10 -18.81 3.21
C ILE A 71 5.71 -18.30 1.82
N THR A 72 5.80 -19.16 0.81
CA THR A 72 5.30 -18.90 -0.54
C THR A 72 3.79 -19.06 -0.55
N GLY A 73 3.06 -18.01 -0.92
CA GLY A 73 1.60 -18.03 -1.02
C GLY A 73 0.93 -16.80 -0.42
N THR A 74 -0.37 -16.65 -0.67
CA THR A 74 -1.21 -15.50 -0.33
C THR A 74 -1.50 -15.31 1.17
N LYS A 75 -0.95 -16.16 2.05
CA LYS A 75 -1.09 -16.01 3.50
C LYS A 75 -0.13 -14.93 4.00
N VAL A 76 -0.66 -14.04 4.82
CA VAL A 76 0.06 -12.95 5.49
C VAL A 76 1.27 -13.55 6.21
N ASP A 77 2.45 -13.37 5.65
CA ASP A 77 3.73 -13.75 6.24
C ASP A 77 3.93 -12.89 7.51
N LYS A 78 3.69 -13.51 8.66
CA LYS A 78 3.87 -12.89 9.97
C LYS A 78 5.35 -12.92 10.33
N ARG A 79 6.17 -12.07 9.72
CA ARG A 79 7.60 -11.92 10.04
C ARG A 79 7.82 -11.60 11.53
N GLU A 80 7.55 -12.58 12.38
CA GLU A 80 7.55 -12.40 13.84
C GLU A 80 8.95 -12.07 14.33
N ASP A 81 9.97 -12.74 13.79
CA ASP A 81 11.36 -12.48 14.14
C ASP A 81 11.85 -11.13 13.62
N PHE A 82 11.40 -10.68 12.46
CA PHE A 82 11.69 -9.33 11.98
C PHE A 82 11.06 -8.27 12.89
N GLN A 83 9.81 -8.45 13.29
CA GLN A 83 9.15 -7.51 14.20
C GLN A 83 9.85 -7.48 15.57
N ARG A 84 10.27 -8.65 16.07
CA ARG A 84 11.03 -8.74 17.30
C ARG A 84 12.40 -8.05 17.17
N LEU A 85 13.10 -8.24 16.05
CA LEU A 85 14.33 -7.51 15.75
C LEU A 85 14.13 -5.99 15.81
N ILE A 86 13.10 -5.50 15.12
CA ILE A 86 12.78 -4.06 15.10
C ILE A 86 12.46 -3.55 16.50
N GLN A 87 11.69 -4.31 17.30
CA GLN A 87 11.38 -3.94 18.67
C GLN A 87 12.64 -3.88 19.53
N ASP A 88 13.53 -4.88 19.45
CA ASP A 88 14.79 -4.91 20.19
C ASP A 88 15.74 -3.78 19.77
N CYS A 89 15.70 -3.37 18.50
CA CYS A 89 16.35 -2.16 18.01
C CYS A 89 15.77 -0.89 18.68
N MET A 90 14.45 -0.76 18.72
CA MET A 90 13.80 0.40 19.35
C MET A 90 14.04 0.46 20.87
N ASP A 91 14.13 -0.69 21.52
CA ASP A 91 14.47 -0.82 22.94
C ASP A 91 15.96 -0.51 23.23
N GLY A 92 16.75 -0.20 22.21
CA GLY A 92 18.16 0.12 22.36
C GLY A 92 19.05 -1.07 22.74
N LYS A 93 18.65 -2.31 22.39
CA LYS A 93 19.43 -3.54 22.65
C LYS A 93 20.43 -3.85 21.55
N ILE A 94 20.26 -3.24 20.36
CA ILE A 94 21.02 -3.50 19.13
C ILE A 94 21.53 -2.19 18.57
N ASP A 95 22.80 -2.13 18.19
CA ASP A 95 23.45 -0.96 17.59
C ASP A 95 23.66 -1.13 16.08
N MET A 96 23.71 -2.38 15.60
CA MET A 96 23.87 -2.68 14.18
C MET A 96 23.14 -3.98 13.81
N VAL A 97 22.48 -3.96 12.66
CA VAL A 97 21.84 -5.14 12.04
C VAL A 97 22.62 -5.53 10.80
N ILE A 98 22.99 -6.81 10.67
CA ILE A 98 23.54 -7.38 9.44
C ILE A 98 22.43 -8.10 8.70
N ALA A 99 22.24 -7.80 7.42
CA ALA A 99 21.33 -8.50 6.52
C ALA A 99 22.08 -8.95 5.26
N LYS A 100 21.73 -10.11 4.71
CA LYS A 100 22.40 -10.65 3.52
C LYS A 100 22.32 -9.69 2.33
N SER A 101 21.12 -9.15 2.06
CA SER A 101 20.88 -8.23 0.94
C SER A 101 19.59 -7.45 1.14
N LEU A 102 19.45 -6.34 0.42
CA LEU A 102 18.24 -5.50 0.41
C LEU A 102 16.95 -6.29 0.18
N PRO A 103 16.82 -7.18 -0.83
CA PRO A 103 15.59 -7.94 -1.06
C PRO A 103 15.27 -8.96 0.04
N ARG A 104 16.24 -9.30 0.88
CA ARG A 104 16.06 -10.21 2.02
C ARG A 104 15.69 -9.48 3.31
N PHE A 105 15.96 -8.18 3.38
CA PHE A 105 15.66 -7.36 4.55
C PHE A 105 14.17 -7.02 4.66
N ALA A 106 13.53 -6.54 3.58
CA ALA A 106 12.12 -6.22 3.60
C ALA A 106 11.37 -6.85 2.42
N ARG A 107 10.03 -6.69 2.37
CA ARG A 107 9.16 -7.32 1.35
C ARG A 107 9.21 -6.59 0.01
N ASN A 108 9.34 -5.29 0.07
CA ASN A 108 9.34 -4.39 -1.07
C ASN A 108 10.22 -3.17 -0.77
N THR A 109 10.45 -2.37 -1.78
CA THR A 109 11.29 -1.18 -1.69
C THR A 109 10.78 -0.15 -0.68
N LEU A 110 9.46 0.03 -0.58
CA LEU A 110 8.84 0.96 0.39
C LEU A 110 9.08 0.54 1.84
N ASP A 111 8.91 -0.75 2.14
CA ASP A 111 9.18 -1.28 3.49
C ASP A 111 10.67 -1.17 3.82
N THR A 112 11.56 -1.48 2.87
CA THR A 112 13.01 -1.32 3.04
C THR A 112 13.34 0.13 3.39
N LEU A 113 12.84 1.07 2.62
CA LEU A 113 13.04 2.50 2.83
C LEU A 113 12.53 2.96 4.22
N LYS A 114 11.33 2.52 4.59
CA LYS A 114 10.72 2.84 5.90
C LYS A 114 11.60 2.38 7.06
N TYR A 115 12.01 1.11 7.05
CA TYR A 115 12.79 0.55 8.15
C TYR A 115 14.22 1.08 8.19
N VAL A 116 14.86 1.30 7.03
CA VAL A 116 16.20 1.91 6.97
C VAL A 116 16.18 3.32 7.55
N ARG A 117 15.20 4.16 7.19
CA ARG A 117 15.04 5.51 7.77
C ARG A 117 14.82 5.46 9.26
N MET A 118 13.89 4.64 9.72
CA MET A 118 13.53 4.50 11.13
C MET A 118 14.75 4.06 11.99
N LEU A 119 15.53 3.07 11.52
CA LEU A 119 16.72 2.61 12.20
C LEU A 119 17.82 3.67 12.18
N LYS A 120 18.02 4.36 11.04
CA LYS A 120 18.99 5.46 10.92
C LYS A 120 18.68 6.61 11.88
N GLU A 121 17.41 7.01 12.01
CA GLU A 121 16.97 8.04 12.97
C GLU A 121 17.28 7.67 14.43
N LYS A 122 17.29 6.40 14.74
CA LYS A 122 17.69 5.86 16.05
C LYS A 122 19.20 5.66 16.20
N GLY A 123 20.00 5.98 15.18
CA GLY A 123 21.44 5.76 15.19
C GLY A 123 21.86 4.30 15.04
N ILE A 124 20.97 3.43 14.53
CA ILE A 124 21.22 2.00 14.34
C ILE A 124 21.63 1.75 12.91
N ALA A 125 22.83 1.18 12.71
CA ALA A 125 23.34 0.84 11.40
C ALA A 125 22.64 -0.41 10.83
N VAL A 126 22.39 -0.44 9.52
CA VAL A 126 22.07 -1.67 8.79
C VAL A 126 23.19 -1.91 7.78
N TYR A 127 23.82 -3.08 7.85
CA TYR A 127 24.84 -3.49 6.91
C TYR A 127 24.31 -4.58 5.98
N PHE A 128 24.29 -4.28 4.69
CA PHE A 128 23.93 -5.22 3.63
C PHE A 128 25.17 -5.86 3.04
N GLU A 129 25.34 -7.16 3.30
CA GLU A 129 26.56 -7.90 3.02
C GLU A 129 26.87 -8.01 1.52
N VAL A 130 25.85 -8.33 0.69
CA VAL A 130 25.99 -8.48 -0.77
C VAL A 130 26.29 -7.14 -1.43
N GLU A 131 25.55 -6.11 -1.08
CA GLU A 131 25.72 -4.77 -1.64
C GLU A 131 26.91 -4.01 -1.02
N LYS A 132 27.45 -4.50 0.12
CA LYS A 132 28.51 -3.85 0.91
C LYS A 132 28.16 -2.44 1.34
N ILE A 133 26.90 -2.18 1.62
CA ILE A 133 26.36 -0.86 2.01
C ILE A 133 26.15 -0.82 3.53
N ASN A 134 26.64 0.25 4.17
CA ASN A 134 26.35 0.57 5.55
C ASN A 134 25.48 1.83 5.61
N THR A 135 24.26 1.71 6.17
CA THR A 135 23.30 2.81 6.19
C THR A 135 23.74 4.04 6.98
N MET A 136 24.69 3.92 7.90
CA MET A 136 25.24 5.09 8.62
C MET A 136 26.25 5.85 7.77
N LYS A 137 26.98 5.18 6.87
CA LYS A 137 27.96 5.81 5.97
C LYS A 137 27.32 6.22 4.65
N ASP A 138 26.59 5.29 4.03
CA ASP A 138 26.06 5.41 2.66
C ASP A 138 24.55 5.64 2.63
N GLY A 139 23.93 5.94 3.79
CA GLY A 139 22.49 5.92 3.96
C GLY A 139 21.72 6.94 3.11
N GLU A 140 22.27 8.15 2.91
CA GLU A 140 21.59 9.17 2.09
C GLU A 140 21.53 8.74 0.63
N PHE A 141 22.61 8.19 0.10
CA PHE A 141 22.65 7.65 -1.27
C PHE A 141 21.68 6.48 -1.41
N LEU A 142 21.69 5.53 -0.47
CA LEU A 142 20.76 4.40 -0.47
C LEU A 142 19.30 4.86 -0.38
N ILE A 143 18.99 5.78 0.53
CA ILE A 143 17.64 6.32 0.70
C ILE A 143 17.16 7.02 -0.58
N THR A 144 18.03 7.76 -1.24
CA THR A 144 17.70 8.45 -2.51
C THR A 144 17.37 7.44 -3.61
N ILE A 145 18.20 6.41 -3.80
CA ILE A 145 17.94 5.36 -4.78
C ILE A 145 16.65 4.60 -4.46
N LEU A 146 16.47 4.15 -3.22
CA LEU A 146 15.27 3.41 -2.81
C LEU A 146 14.01 4.26 -2.97
N SER A 147 14.07 5.56 -2.69
CA SER A 147 12.94 6.48 -2.87
C SER A 147 12.55 6.58 -4.36
N SER A 148 13.53 6.73 -5.25
CA SER A 148 13.29 6.81 -6.70
C SER A 148 12.71 5.50 -7.25
N VAL A 149 13.24 4.35 -6.83
CA VAL A 149 12.72 3.04 -7.24
C VAL A 149 11.30 2.82 -6.70
N ALA A 150 11.05 3.16 -5.42
CA ALA A 150 9.72 3.03 -4.83
C ALA A 150 8.68 3.89 -5.55
N GLN A 151 9.03 5.12 -5.92
CA GLN A 151 8.17 5.99 -6.72
C GLN A 151 7.87 5.37 -8.08
N GLN A 152 8.88 4.87 -8.78
CA GLN A 152 8.72 4.21 -10.08
C GLN A 152 7.84 2.95 -10.00
N GLU A 153 7.95 2.15 -8.94
CA GLU A 153 7.08 0.99 -8.71
C GLU A 153 5.60 1.39 -8.56
N VAL A 154 5.31 2.50 -7.85
CA VAL A 154 3.95 3.03 -7.71
C VAL A 154 3.39 3.50 -9.05
N GLU A 155 4.19 4.24 -9.82
CA GLU A 155 3.81 4.73 -11.16
C GLU A 155 3.54 3.57 -12.12
N ASN A 156 4.44 2.57 -12.17
CA ASN A 156 4.29 1.38 -13.01
C ASN A 156 3.04 0.58 -12.63
N THR A 157 2.81 0.35 -11.33
CA THR A 157 1.62 -0.36 -10.84
C THR A 157 0.35 0.36 -11.27
N SER A 158 0.31 1.69 -11.12
CA SER A 158 -0.83 2.51 -11.55
C SER A 158 -1.05 2.41 -13.06
N ALA A 159 0.02 2.47 -13.86
CA ALA A 159 -0.05 2.33 -15.31
C ALA A 159 -0.60 0.96 -15.73
N TYR A 160 -0.16 -0.13 -15.09
CA TYR A 160 -0.68 -1.48 -15.36
C TYR A 160 -2.15 -1.61 -14.97
N VAL A 161 -2.58 -1.06 -13.82
CA VAL A 161 -3.98 -1.06 -13.41
C VAL A 161 -4.83 -0.25 -14.42
N LYS A 162 -4.39 0.95 -14.80
CA LYS A 162 -5.07 1.77 -15.83
C LYS A 162 -5.21 1.00 -17.14
N LYS A 163 -4.13 0.38 -17.62
CA LYS A 163 -4.15 -0.42 -18.86
C LYS A 163 -5.13 -1.60 -18.75
N GLY A 164 -5.12 -2.32 -17.64
CA GLY A 164 -6.04 -3.44 -17.39
C GLY A 164 -7.50 -3.00 -17.37
N LEU A 165 -7.83 -1.87 -16.70
CA LEU A 165 -9.17 -1.30 -16.69
C LEU A 165 -9.61 -0.83 -18.08
N LYS A 166 -8.73 -0.16 -18.84
CA LYS A 166 -9.01 0.28 -20.22
C LYS A 166 -9.28 -0.91 -21.15
N MET A 167 -8.55 -2.00 -21.00
CA MET A 167 -8.79 -3.23 -21.76
C MET A 167 -10.14 -3.86 -21.42
N LYS A 168 -10.56 -3.88 -20.13
CA LYS A 168 -11.87 -4.35 -19.71
C LYS A 168 -12.99 -3.49 -20.29
N MET A 169 -12.85 -2.16 -20.22
CA MET A 169 -13.82 -1.22 -20.81
C MET A 169 -13.96 -1.41 -22.32
N LYS A 170 -12.84 -1.61 -23.05
CA LYS A 170 -12.87 -1.91 -24.50
C LYS A 170 -13.60 -3.21 -24.85
N ARG A 171 -13.62 -4.19 -23.94
CA ARG A 171 -14.38 -5.44 -24.11
C ARG A 171 -15.84 -5.33 -23.69
N GLY A 172 -16.30 -4.14 -23.27
CA GLY A 172 -17.66 -3.92 -22.76
C GLY A 172 -17.89 -4.50 -21.36
N GLU A 173 -16.84 -4.86 -20.63
CA GLU A 173 -17.00 -5.34 -19.26
C GLU A 173 -17.41 -4.20 -18.32
N LEU A 174 -18.37 -4.47 -17.42
CA LEU A 174 -18.86 -3.51 -16.44
C LEU A 174 -17.81 -3.23 -15.36
N VAL A 175 -17.04 -2.19 -15.55
CA VAL A 175 -15.99 -1.79 -14.60
C VAL A 175 -16.58 -0.89 -13.53
N GLY A 176 -16.45 -1.31 -12.25
CA GLY A 176 -16.90 -0.51 -11.11
C GLY A 176 -18.43 -0.40 -10.97
N PHE A 177 -19.17 -1.24 -11.68
CA PHE A 177 -20.62 -1.31 -11.55
C PHE A 177 -20.99 -2.13 -10.30
N GLN A 178 -21.79 -1.54 -9.42
CA GLN A 178 -22.25 -2.17 -8.17
C GLN A 178 -23.78 -2.35 -8.15
N GLY A 179 -24.43 -2.23 -9.29
CA GLY A 179 -25.89 -2.19 -9.41
C GLY A 179 -26.45 -0.76 -9.47
N CYS A 180 -27.69 -0.65 -9.92
CA CYS A 180 -28.50 0.57 -9.85
C CYS A 180 -29.96 0.18 -9.60
N LEU A 181 -30.79 1.11 -9.18
CA LEU A 181 -32.21 0.82 -8.93
C LEU A 181 -32.84 0.16 -10.16
N GLY A 182 -33.54 -0.95 -9.96
CA GLY A 182 -34.16 -1.71 -11.04
C GLY A 182 -33.27 -2.71 -11.76
N TYR A 183 -31.98 -2.78 -11.40
CA TYR A 183 -31.04 -3.77 -11.93
C TYR A 183 -30.21 -4.41 -10.81
N ASP A 184 -30.17 -5.73 -10.79
CA ASP A 184 -29.27 -6.52 -9.97
C ASP A 184 -28.06 -6.96 -10.79
N TYR A 185 -26.87 -6.91 -10.18
CA TYR A 185 -25.62 -7.32 -10.81
C TYR A 185 -25.04 -8.53 -10.09
N ASP A 186 -24.91 -9.64 -10.80
CA ASP A 186 -24.23 -10.83 -10.31
C ASP A 186 -22.72 -10.73 -10.63
N VAL A 187 -21.92 -10.64 -9.59
CA VAL A 187 -20.45 -10.53 -9.69
C VAL A 187 -19.82 -11.82 -10.23
N ALA A 188 -20.41 -12.99 -9.94
CA ALA A 188 -19.86 -14.29 -10.35
C ALA A 188 -20.03 -14.52 -11.85
N THR A 189 -21.24 -14.27 -12.36
CA THR A 189 -21.59 -14.44 -13.79
C THR A 189 -21.34 -13.18 -14.61
N LYS A 190 -21.08 -12.04 -13.95
CA LYS A 190 -20.93 -10.70 -14.55
C LYS A 190 -22.17 -10.31 -15.40
N SER A 191 -23.34 -10.77 -15.00
CA SER A 191 -24.60 -10.52 -15.71
C SER A 191 -25.48 -9.52 -14.97
N LEU A 192 -26.30 -8.81 -15.74
CA LEU A 192 -27.35 -7.92 -15.26
C LEU A 192 -28.70 -8.60 -15.39
N SER A 193 -29.51 -8.51 -14.34
CA SER A 193 -30.90 -8.91 -14.34
C SER A 193 -31.83 -7.77 -13.88
N ILE A 194 -33.05 -7.77 -14.32
CA ILE A 194 -34.02 -6.76 -13.92
C ILE A 194 -34.59 -7.14 -12.54
N ASN A 195 -34.45 -6.20 -11.60
CA ASN A 195 -35.14 -6.25 -10.32
C ASN A 195 -36.56 -5.65 -10.49
N ALA A 196 -37.59 -6.49 -10.46
CA ALA A 196 -38.96 -6.08 -10.75
C ALA A 196 -39.43 -4.90 -9.88
N LYS A 197 -39.23 -4.98 -8.54
CA LYS A 197 -39.66 -3.95 -7.60
C LYS A 197 -38.93 -2.61 -7.84
N GLY A 198 -37.64 -2.65 -8.07
CA GLY A 198 -36.86 -1.44 -8.37
C GLY A 198 -37.22 -0.86 -9.72
N ALA A 199 -37.49 -1.73 -10.72
CA ALA A 199 -37.92 -1.30 -12.08
C ALA A 199 -39.26 -0.60 -12.06
N GLU A 200 -40.26 -1.02 -11.25
CA GLU A 200 -41.52 -0.31 -11.06
C GLU A 200 -41.28 1.11 -10.54
N THR A 201 -40.45 1.28 -9.54
CA THR A 201 -40.12 2.61 -9.01
C THR A 201 -39.45 3.49 -10.07
N VAL A 202 -38.52 2.93 -10.86
CA VAL A 202 -37.88 3.66 -11.97
C VAL A 202 -38.90 4.10 -13.01
N ARG A 203 -39.80 3.20 -13.46
CA ARG A 203 -40.85 3.52 -14.42
C ARG A 203 -41.76 4.62 -13.86
N TYR A 204 -42.20 4.49 -12.63
CA TYR A 204 -43.02 5.51 -11.96
C TYR A 204 -42.33 6.88 -12.00
N ILE A 205 -41.05 6.98 -11.69
CA ILE A 205 -40.30 8.25 -11.75
C ILE A 205 -40.31 8.84 -13.16
N PHE A 206 -40.04 8.02 -14.18
CA PHE A 206 -40.05 8.49 -15.58
C PHE A 206 -41.45 8.88 -16.06
N ASP A 207 -42.46 8.09 -15.76
CA ASP A 207 -43.88 8.38 -16.19
C ASP A 207 -44.36 9.67 -15.53
N ARG A 208 -44.11 9.89 -14.27
CA ARG A 208 -44.46 11.12 -13.55
C ARG A 208 -43.74 12.33 -14.11
N TYR A 209 -42.43 12.18 -14.39
CA TYR A 209 -41.64 13.27 -14.96
C TYR A 209 -42.08 13.67 -16.35
N VAL A 210 -42.38 12.70 -17.22
CA VAL A 210 -42.92 12.93 -18.56
C VAL A 210 -44.33 13.57 -18.51
N ALA A 211 -45.14 13.22 -17.51
CA ALA A 211 -46.42 13.85 -17.24
C ALA A 211 -46.32 15.29 -16.69
N GLY A 212 -45.10 15.82 -16.52
CA GLY A 212 -44.85 17.20 -16.09
C GLY A 212 -44.70 17.40 -14.58
N ALA A 213 -44.62 16.33 -13.78
CA ALA A 213 -44.38 16.45 -12.35
C ALA A 213 -42.92 16.85 -12.09
N GLY A 214 -42.69 17.83 -11.23
CA GLY A 214 -41.34 18.23 -10.82
C GLY A 214 -40.71 17.19 -9.93
N SER A 215 -39.35 17.07 -9.95
CA SER A 215 -38.58 16.10 -9.18
C SER A 215 -38.82 16.18 -7.67
N THR A 216 -39.13 17.35 -7.14
CA THR A 216 -39.49 17.55 -5.71
C THR A 216 -40.84 16.90 -5.39
N MET A 217 -41.85 17.03 -6.29
CA MET A 217 -43.12 16.41 -6.13
C MET A 217 -43.01 14.88 -6.18
N ILE A 218 -42.26 14.35 -7.15
CA ILE A 218 -42.01 12.90 -7.29
C ILE A 218 -41.32 12.33 -6.04
N ALA A 219 -40.34 13.03 -5.52
CA ALA A 219 -39.65 12.62 -4.28
C ALA A 219 -40.60 12.53 -3.09
N ARG A 220 -41.52 13.52 -2.95
CA ARG A 220 -42.55 13.53 -1.92
C ARG A 220 -43.52 12.37 -2.07
N GLU A 221 -44.05 12.14 -3.27
CA GLU A 221 -44.98 11.03 -3.58
C GLU A 221 -44.38 9.67 -3.22
N LEU A 222 -43.10 9.43 -3.56
CA LEU A 222 -42.39 8.19 -3.21
C LEU A 222 -42.22 8.02 -1.71
N ASN A 223 -41.91 9.09 -0.99
CA ASN A 223 -41.75 9.07 0.47
C ASN A 223 -43.10 8.83 1.17
N GLU A 224 -44.18 9.43 0.71
CA GLU A 224 -45.57 9.21 1.20
C GLU A 224 -46.01 7.74 1.00
N GLN A 225 -45.56 7.10 -0.07
CA GLN A 225 -45.77 5.68 -0.34
C GLN A 225 -44.83 4.75 0.47
N GLY A 226 -43.92 5.30 1.29
CA GLY A 226 -42.97 4.52 2.06
C GLY A 226 -41.87 3.85 1.21
N ILE A 227 -41.71 4.26 -0.05
CA ILE A 227 -40.68 3.72 -0.94
C ILE A 227 -39.36 4.41 -0.63
N THR A 228 -38.30 3.63 -0.38
CA THR A 228 -36.95 4.15 -0.10
C THR A 228 -36.00 3.96 -1.27
N THR A 229 -34.90 4.71 -1.26
CA THR A 229 -33.80 4.50 -2.19
C THR A 229 -33.10 3.16 -1.92
N ILE A 230 -32.20 2.69 -2.83
CA ILE A 230 -31.38 1.48 -2.63
C ILE A 230 -30.63 1.48 -1.28
N LYS A 231 -30.24 2.67 -0.81
CA LYS A 231 -29.53 2.82 0.49
C LYS A 231 -30.46 2.90 1.70
N GLY A 232 -31.77 2.73 1.50
CA GLY A 232 -32.76 2.84 2.58
C GLY A 232 -33.07 4.27 3.01
N ASN A 233 -32.57 5.27 2.31
CA ASN A 233 -32.80 6.68 2.60
C ASN A 233 -34.09 7.20 1.95
N PRO A 234 -34.72 8.24 2.49
CA PRO A 234 -35.81 8.96 1.82
C PRO A 234 -35.36 9.53 0.47
N TRP A 235 -36.33 9.67 -0.45
CA TRP A 235 -36.11 10.32 -1.73
C TRP A 235 -35.94 11.82 -1.57
N THR A 236 -35.04 12.38 -2.36
CA THR A 236 -34.76 13.81 -2.47
C THR A 236 -34.86 14.22 -3.93
N THR A 237 -35.00 15.52 -4.19
CA THR A 237 -34.95 16.08 -5.55
C THR A 237 -33.71 15.59 -6.31
N SER A 238 -32.56 15.61 -5.66
CA SER A 238 -31.28 15.17 -6.27
C SER A 238 -31.27 13.68 -6.59
N SER A 239 -31.88 12.81 -5.75
CA SER A 239 -31.94 11.39 -6.01
C SER A 239 -32.86 11.05 -7.18
N VAL A 240 -33.99 11.74 -7.31
CA VAL A 240 -34.91 11.62 -8.47
C VAL A 240 -34.20 12.08 -9.75
N MET A 241 -33.56 13.26 -9.73
CA MET A 241 -32.78 13.74 -10.88
C MET A 241 -31.63 12.82 -11.24
N GLY A 242 -31.01 12.17 -10.23
CA GLY A 242 -29.99 11.15 -10.43
C GLY A 242 -30.48 9.92 -11.18
N ILE A 243 -31.75 9.53 -11.03
CA ILE A 243 -32.38 8.47 -11.82
C ILE A 243 -32.63 8.97 -13.25
N ILE A 244 -33.24 10.14 -13.41
CA ILE A 244 -33.63 10.69 -14.73
C ILE A 244 -32.42 10.92 -15.63
N ASN A 245 -31.31 11.41 -15.06
CA ASN A 245 -30.08 11.72 -15.80
C ASN A 245 -29.13 10.51 -15.95
N ASN A 246 -29.54 9.33 -15.50
CA ASN A 246 -28.67 8.15 -15.57
C ASN A 246 -28.85 7.42 -16.90
N GLU A 247 -27.85 7.48 -17.76
CA GLU A 247 -27.82 6.85 -19.08
C GLU A 247 -28.09 5.33 -19.06
N LYS A 248 -27.90 4.67 -17.93
CA LYS A 248 -28.14 3.22 -17.81
C LYS A 248 -29.62 2.82 -18.04
N TYR A 249 -30.52 3.71 -17.70
CA TYR A 249 -31.97 3.47 -17.94
C TYR A 249 -32.39 3.60 -19.42
N LYS A 250 -31.52 4.17 -20.24
CA LYS A 250 -31.64 4.22 -21.70
C LYS A 250 -31.05 2.97 -22.37
N GLY A 251 -30.34 2.13 -21.61
CA GLY A 251 -29.63 0.95 -22.11
C GLY A 251 -28.15 1.17 -22.40
N ASP A 252 -27.64 2.34 -22.13
CA ASP A 252 -26.27 2.73 -22.42
C ASP A 252 -25.42 2.73 -21.15
N ILE A 253 -24.12 2.44 -21.27
CA ILE A 253 -23.18 2.55 -20.16
C ILE A 253 -21.95 3.34 -20.60
N LEU A 254 -21.81 4.55 -20.05
CA LEU A 254 -20.63 5.35 -20.26
C LEU A 254 -19.55 5.02 -19.22
N LEU A 255 -18.45 4.44 -19.64
CA LEU A 255 -17.27 4.13 -18.85
C LEU A 255 -16.16 5.18 -19.06
N GLY A 256 -15.29 5.35 -18.05
CA GLY A 256 -14.21 6.36 -18.13
C GLY A 256 -14.68 7.78 -17.82
N LYS A 257 -15.77 7.96 -17.06
CA LYS A 257 -16.28 9.29 -16.64
C LYS A 257 -15.30 10.06 -15.77
N THR A 258 -14.38 9.37 -15.10
CA THR A 258 -13.37 9.98 -14.24
C THR A 258 -12.03 9.27 -14.43
N PHE A 259 -10.94 9.99 -14.24
CA PHE A 259 -9.60 9.43 -14.28
C PHE A 259 -8.74 9.88 -13.09
N THR A 260 -7.70 9.12 -12.78
CA THR A 260 -6.75 9.47 -11.71
C THR A 260 -5.59 10.21 -12.33
N VAL A 261 -5.37 11.45 -11.90
CA VAL A 261 -4.30 12.32 -12.40
C VAL A 261 -2.95 11.91 -11.82
N ASP A 262 -2.93 11.73 -10.51
CA ASP A 262 -1.72 11.41 -9.78
C ASP A 262 -1.89 10.10 -9.00
N PRO A 263 -1.07 9.07 -9.28
CA PRO A 263 -1.14 7.79 -8.60
C PRO A 263 -0.84 7.85 -7.10
N ILE A 264 -0.05 8.83 -6.68
CA ILE A 264 0.41 8.97 -5.29
C ILE A 264 -0.69 9.57 -4.43
N SER A 265 -1.21 10.72 -4.82
CA SER A 265 -2.30 11.40 -4.10
C SER A 265 -3.67 10.78 -4.35
N LYS A 266 -3.78 9.88 -5.34
CA LYS A 266 -5.03 9.25 -5.80
C LYS A 266 -6.12 10.27 -6.20
N ARG A 267 -5.71 11.48 -6.57
CA ARG A 267 -6.62 12.54 -6.98
C ARG A 267 -7.34 12.15 -8.27
N ARG A 268 -8.67 12.14 -8.22
CA ARG A 268 -9.54 11.85 -9.37
C ARG A 268 -10.17 13.14 -9.88
N LEU A 269 -10.22 13.27 -11.19
CA LEU A 269 -10.94 14.34 -11.87
C LEU A 269 -12.03 13.75 -12.79
N GLU A 270 -13.02 14.57 -13.11
CA GLU A 270 -13.98 14.28 -14.15
C GLU A 270 -13.28 14.30 -15.51
N ASN A 271 -13.62 13.34 -16.36
CA ASN A 271 -13.07 13.24 -17.70
C ASN A 271 -13.92 14.06 -18.66
N LEU A 272 -13.44 15.22 -19.03
CA LEU A 272 -14.10 16.11 -20.00
C LEU A 272 -13.64 15.85 -21.44
N GLY A 273 -12.73 14.89 -21.64
CA GLY A 273 -12.18 14.51 -22.95
C GLY A 273 -10.66 14.27 -22.92
N GLU A 274 -10.04 14.33 -21.74
CA GLU A 274 -8.58 14.12 -21.57
C GLU A 274 -8.18 12.66 -21.73
N GLU A 275 -9.07 11.73 -21.39
CA GLU A 275 -8.85 10.28 -21.52
C GLU A 275 -9.99 9.66 -22.35
N ASP A 276 -9.72 8.49 -22.97
CA ASP A 276 -10.74 7.75 -23.73
C ASP A 276 -11.95 7.41 -22.84
N ARG A 277 -13.15 7.66 -23.36
CA ARG A 277 -14.41 7.18 -22.81
C ARG A 277 -14.93 6.05 -23.68
N PHE A 278 -15.62 5.10 -23.06
CA PHE A 278 -16.18 3.93 -23.74
C PHE A 278 -17.69 3.90 -23.51
N TYR A 279 -18.43 3.73 -24.63
CA TYR A 279 -19.88 3.77 -24.69
C TYR A 279 -20.42 2.41 -25.10
#